data_3ecd1dc6aa35c3b73720207bf224eba7
#
_entry.id   3ecd1dc6aa35c3b73720207bf224eba7
#
_cell.length_a   1.000
_cell.length_b   1.000
_cell.length_c   1.000
_cell.angle_alpha   90.00
_cell.angle_beta   90.00
_cell.angle_gamma   90.00
#
_symmetry.space_group_name_H-M   'P 1'
#
loop_
_entity.id
_entity.type
_entity.pdbx_description
1 polymer ?
#
loop_
_entity_poly.entity_id
_entity_poly.type
_entity_poly.pdbx_seq_one_letter_code
_entity_poly.pdbx_strand_id
1 'polypeptide(L)'
;GKYSDIFDFVKRINLQACNKKTIESLALAGAFDCFNTTYREQILGMNAKGENMLDVLIRFGNKYQQDQVSNTMSLFGDLGGDMGVDIQLPELPQLPRWSSIERLNKEKNLIGIFLSAHPLDEWEFEVRDVCTITTQELSLFDGFRKKENRAPITITTKETEEGEEQETTQLDPNQWIKEHENRPLRFGGIIVESEERRDMKGNPCGRYTLEDYSGSYTF
;
A
#
# COMPACT_ATOMS: atom_id res chain seq x y z
N GLY A 1 4.77 -8.64 -25.23
CA GLY A 1 5.28 -7.27 -25.17
C GLY A 1 4.68 -6.53 -24.01
N LYS A 2 5.20 -5.33 -23.68
CA LYS A 2 4.64 -4.46 -22.63
C LYS A 2 3.21 -4.06 -22.97
N TYR A 3 2.38 -3.81 -21.97
CA TYR A 3 1.05 -3.23 -22.15
C TYR A 3 1.16 -1.71 -22.29
N SER A 4 0.36 -1.11 -23.17
CA SER A 4 0.35 0.34 -23.41
C SER A 4 -0.54 1.09 -22.41
N ASP A 5 -1.66 0.48 -22.06
CA ASP A 5 -2.68 1.04 -21.18
C ASP A 5 -3.58 -0.07 -20.61
N ILE A 6 -4.56 0.31 -19.80
CA ILE A 6 -5.48 -0.64 -19.17
C ILE A 6 -6.39 -1.35 -20.20
N PHE A 7 -6.70 -0.71 -21.32
CA PHE A 7 -7.54 -1.32 -22.36
C PHE A 7 -6.76 -2.38 -23.14
N ASP A 8 -5.48 -2.11 -23.48
CA ASP A 8 -4.58 -3.09 -24.08
C ASP A 8 -4.37 -4.28 -23.13
N PHE A 9 -4.26 -4.01 -21.84
CA PHE A 9 -4.15 -5.06 -20.82
C PHE A 9 -5.36 -6.00 -20.86
N VAL A 10 -6.59 -5.49 -20.76
CA VAL A 10 -7.80 -6.35 -20.73
C VAL A 10 -8.12 -7.02 -22.07
N LYS A 11 -7.65 -6.46 -23.19
CA LYS A 11 -7.76 -7.08 -24.51
C LYS A 11 -6.89 -8.33 -24.67
N ARG A 12 -5.73 -8.36 -24.03
CA ARG A 12 -4.68 -9.37 -24.27
C ARG A 12 -4.55 -10.40 -23.18
N ILE A 13 -5.01 -10.12 -21.97
CA ILE A 13 -4.89 -11.05 -20.83
C ILE A 13 -5.99 -12.13 -20.92
N ASN A 14 -5.69 -13.29 -20.37
CA ASN A 14 -6.72 -14.31 -20.16
C ASN A 14 -7.62 -13.93 -18.97
N LEU A 15 -8.81 -13.40 -19.27
CA LEU A 15 -9.79 -12.93 -18.27
C LEU A 15 -10.44 -14.07 -17.45
N GLN A 16 -10.28 -15.33 -17.86
CA GLN A 16 -10.69 -16.48 -17.06
C GLN A 16 -9.68 -16.77 -15.94
N ALA A 17 -8.40 -16.64 -16.23
CA ALA A 17 -7.33 -16.81 -15.26
C ALA A 17 -7.15 -15.56 -14.37
N CYS A 18 -7.21 -14.36 -14.96
CA CYS A 18 -7.13 -13.09 -14.27
C CYS A 18 -8.54 -12.50 -14.08
N ASN A 19 -9.20 -12.94 -13.02
CA ASN A 19 -10.56 -12.54 -12.71
C ASN A 19 -10.64 -11.11 -12.15
N LYS A 20 -11.88 -10.62 -11.92
CA LYS A 20 -12.15 -9.27 -11.38
C LYS A 20 -11.35 -8.98 -10.11
N LYS A 21 -11.31 -9.91 -9.15
CA LYS A 21 -10.61 -9.74 -7.88
C LYS A 21 -9.10 -9.61 -8.08
N THR A 22 -8.54 -10.33 -9.03
CA THR A 22 -7.11 -10.23 -9.38
C THR A 22 -6.79 -8.85 -9.96
N ILE A 23 -7.62 -8.34 -10.89
CA ILE A 23 -7.42 -7.01 -11.48
C ILE A 23 -7.60 -5.92 -10.42
N GLU A 24 -8.60 -6.05 -9.54
CA GLU A 24 -8.80 -5.17 -8.39
C GLU A 24 -7.56 -5.11 -7.50
N SER A 25 -7.02 -6.27 -7.13
CA SER A 25 -5.81 -6.37 -6.31
C SER A 25 -4.60 -5.75 -6.99
N LEU A 26 -4.43 -5.97 -8.30
CA LEU A 26 -3.36 -5.35 -9.07
C LEU A 26 -3.50 -3.81 -9.10
N ALA A 27 -4.73 -3.31 -9.26
CA ALA A 27 -5.00 -1.87 -9.25
C ALA A 27 -4.71 -1.26 -7.87
N LEU A 28 -5.14 -1.90 -6.79
CA LEU A 28 -4.88 -1.46 -5.42
C LEU A 28 -3.38 -1.48 -5.09
N ALA A 29 -2.64 -2.48 -5.58
CA ALA A 29 -1.20 -2.59 -5.42
C ALA A 29 -0.39 -1.60 -6.29
N GLY A 30 -1.03 -0.86 -7.20
CA GLY A 30 -0.35 0.10 -8.07
C GLY A 30 0.30 -0.50 -9.32
N ALA A 31 -0.03 -1.74 -9.67
CA ALA A 31 0.55 -2.39 -10.85
C ALA A 31 0.27 -1.65 -12.17
N PHE A 32 -0.76 -0.80 -12.20
CA PHE A 32 -1.16 -0.01 -13.38
C PHE A 32 -0.70 1.45 -13.32
N ASP A 33 0.03 1.87 -12.30
CA ASP A 33 0.53 3.25 -12.17
C ASP A 33 1.56 3.61 -13.25
N CYS A 34 2.13 2.59 -13.91
CA CYS A 34 2.98 2.78 -15.08
C CYS A 34 2.24 3.31 -16.32
N PHE A 35 0.90 3.26 -16.31
CA PHE A 35 0.08 3.82 -17.36
C PHE A 35 -0.21 5.29 -17.08
N ASN A 36 0.41 6.20 -17.81
CA ASN A 36 0.26 7.64 -17.61
C ASN A 36 -1.16 8.19 -17.90
N THR A 37 -2.04 7.37 -18.46
CA THR A 37 -3.39 7.75 -18.90
C THR A 37 -4.49 7.30 -17.95
N THR A 38 -4.18 6.49 -16.94
CA THR A 38 -5.18 5.86 -16.09
C THR A 38 -4.74 5.87 -14.64
N TYR A 39 -5.67 6.10 -13.72
CA TYR A 39 -5.43 6.15 -12.30
C TYR A 39 -6.20 5.06 -11.57
N ARG A 40 -5.73 4.66 -10.41
CA ARG A 40 -6.34 3.60 -9.58
C ARG A 40 -7.82 3.89 -9.30
N GLU A 41 -8.15 5.15 -8.98
CA GLU A 41 -9.52 5.61 -8.70
C GLU A 41 -10.46 5.41 -9.88
N GLN A 42 -9.95 5.62 -11.09
CA GLN A 42 -10.73 5.44 -12.31
C GLN A 42 -11.02 3.98 -12.60
N ILE A 43 -10.06 3.09 -12.30
CA ILE A 43 -10.23 1.63 -12.51
C ILE A 43 -11.22 1.05 -11.50
N LEU A 44 -11.15 1.52 -10.24
CA LEU A 44 -11.90 0.96 -9.10
C LEU A 44 -13.21 1.67 -8.81
N GLY A 45 -13.45 2.81 -9.46
CA GLY A 45 -14.61 3.65 -9.21
C GLY A 45 -15.83 3.28 -10.05
N MET A 46 -16.86 4.13 -9.94
CA MET A 46 -18.09 4.03 -10.70
C MET A 46 -18.05 5.00 -11.90
N ASN A 47 -18.57 4.57 -13.02
CA ASN A 47 -18.75 5.44 -14.19
C ASN A 47 -20.00 6.36 -14.01
N ALA A 48 -20.22 7.26 -14.93
CA ALA A 48 -21.36 8.19 -14.91
C ALA A 48 -22.74 7.48 -14.93
N LYS A 49 -22.79 6.21 -15.29
CA LYS A 49 -24.00 5.37 -15.32
C LYS A 49 -24.20 4.59 -14.00
N GLY A 50 -23.31 4.75 -13.02
CA GLY A 50 -23.35 3.99 -11.78
C GLY A 50 -22.86 2.55 -11.88
N GLU A 51 -22.15 2.18 -12.96
CA GLU A 51 -21.55 0.87 -13.13
C GLU A 51 -20.12 0.85 -12.61
N ASN A 52 -19.72 -0.24 -11.98
CA ASN A 52 -18.32 -0.44 -11.57
C ASN A 52 -17.42 -0.52 -12.81
N MET A 53 -16.38 0.31 -12.84
CA MET A 53 -15.50 0.41 -14.01
C MET A 53 -14.74 -0.89 -14.30
N LEU A 54 -14.40 -1.68 -13.28
CA LEU A 54 -13.81 -3.01 -13.48
C LEU A 54 -14.73 -3.93 -14.27
N ASP A 55 -16.04 -3.93 -13.98
CA ASP A 55 -17.01 -4.75 -14.71
C ASP A 55 -17.12 -4.28 -16.16
N VAL A 56 -17.05 -2.98 -16.39
CA VAL A 56 -17.06 -2.40 -17.74
C VAL A 56 -15.81 -2.83 -18.52
N LEU A 57 -14.62 -2.74 -17.90
CA LEU A 57 -13.36 -3.15 -18.50
C LEU A 57 -13.32 -4.64 -18.83
N ILE A 58 -13.80 -5.49 -17.94
CA ILE A 58 -13.85 -6.95 -18.16
C ILE A 58 -14.83 -7.28 -19.29
N ARG A 59 -16.02 -6.66 -19.32
CA ARG A 59 -16.97 -6.85 -20.43
C ARG A 59 -16.38 -6.41 -21.76
N PHE A 60 -15.70 -5.28 -21.77
CA PHE A 60 -15.02 -4.79 -22.96
C PHE A 60 -13.94 -5.76 -23.45
N GLY A 61 -13.06 -6.25 -22.55
CA GLY A 61 -12.04 -7.23 -22.92
C GLY A 61 -12.62 -8.54 -23.45
N ASN A 62 -13.64 -9.09 -22.77
CA ASN A 62 -14.32 -10.31 -23.21
C ASN A 62 -14.97 -10.13 -24.59
N LYS A 63 -15.66 -9.02 -24.82
CA LYS A 63 -16.26 -8.71 -26.11
C LYS A 63 -15.21 -8.62 -27.21
N TYR A 64 -14.13 -7.89 -26.95
CA TYR A 64 -13.02 -7.77 -27.90
C TYR A 64 -12.42 -9.13 -28.28
N GLN A 65 -12.17 -10.00 -27.29
CA GLN A 65 -11.61 -11.34 -27.53
C GLN A 65 -12.58 -12.24 -28.30
N GLN A 66 -13.88 -12.17 -28.01
CA GLN A 66 -14.92 -12.92 -28.76
C GLN A 66 -15.03 -12.46 -30.22
N ASP A 67 -15.00 -11.15 -30.42
CA ASP A 67 -15.08 -10.59 -31.79
C ASP A 67 -13.83 -10.96 -32.60
N GLN A 68 -12.67 -11.02 -32.02
CA GLN A 68 -11.44 -11.51 -32.68
C GLN A 68 -11.56 -12.98 -33.11
N VAL A 69 -12.09 -13.85 -32.25
CA VAL A 69 -12.32 -15.27 -32.57
C VAL A 69 -13.35 -15.42 -33.67
N SER A 70 -14.44 -14.65 -33.64
CA SER A 70 -15.49 -14.68 -34.62
C SER A 70 -14.98 -14.18 -35.97
N ASN A 71 -14.21 -13.13 -36.02
CA ASN A 71 -13.61 -12.60 -37.24
C ASN A 71 -12.60 -13.59 -37.84
N THR A 72 -11.83 -14.30 -37.02
CA THR A 72 -10.90 -15.33 -37.49
C THR A 72 -11.66 -16.51 -38.14
N MET A 73 -12.80 -16.91 -37.58
CA MET A 73 -13.65 -17.96 -38.13
C MET A 73 -14.34 -17.49 -39.43
N SER A 74 -14.77 -16.22 -39.50
CA SER A 74 -15.39 -15.65 -40.70
C SER A 74 -14.40 -15.51 -41.85
N LEU A 75 -13.12 -15.26 -41.59
CA LEU A 75 -12.08 -15.15 -42.62
C LEU A 75 -11.83 -16.48 -43.37
N PHE A 76 -12.18 -17.62 -42.72
CA PHE A 76 -12.11 -18.94 -43.38
C PHE A 76 -13.40 -19.34 -44.10
N GLY A 77 -14.46 -18.53 -43.98
CA GLY A 77 -15.79 -18.91 -44.46
C GLY A 77 -16.41 -18.07 -45.58
N ASP A 78 -15.97 -16.86 -45.88
CA ASP A 78 -16.50 -16.11 -47.04
C ASP A 78 -15.65 -14.88 -47.41
N LEU A 79 -15.69 -14.53 -48.69
CA LEU A 79 -14.96 -13.44 -49.31
C LEU A 79 -15.40 -12.05 -48.81
N GLY A 80 -14.43 -11.30 -48.30
CA GLY A 80 -14.41 -9.85 -48.53
C GLY A 80 -15.16 -8.98 -47.52
N GLY A 81 -14.42 -8.34 -46.69
CA GLY A 81 -14.83 -7.12 -46.00
C GLY A 81 -14.04 -6.94 -44.70
N ASP A 82 -13.10 -6.03 -44.74
CA ASP A 82 -12.50 -5.44 -43.53
C ASP A 82 -13.61 -4.69 -42.75
N MET A 83 -14.46 -5.44 -42.05
CA MET A 83 -15.33 -4.90 -41.04
C MET A 83 -14.55 -4.91 -39.74
N GLY A 84 -13.61 -3.99 -39.62
CA GLY A 84 -13.07 -3.59 -38.30
C GLY A 84 -14.25 -3.18 -37.43
N VAL A 85 -14.64 -4.05 -36.49
CA VAL A 85 -15.65 -3.69 -35.51
C VAL A 85 -15.05 -2.55 -34.69
N ASP A 86 -15.54 -1.34 -34.92
CA ASP A 86 -15.17 -0.15 -34.16
C ASP A 86 -15.74 -0.29 -32.73
N ILE A 87 -15.02 -1.06 -31.90
CA ILE A 87 -15.37 -1.23 -30.49
C ILE A 87 -14.95 0.04 -29.80
N GLN A 88 -15.91 0.94 -29.54
CA GLN A 88 -15.67 2.15 -28.76
C GLN A 88 -15.03 1.80 -27.42
N LEU A 89 -13.92 2.47 -27.14
CA LEU A 89 -13.27 2.37 -25.84
C LEU A 89 -14.20 2.90 -24.75
N PRO A 90 -14.35 2.20 -23.63
CA PRO A 90 -15.10 2.73 -22.49
C PRO A 90 -14.47 4.03 -21.98
N GLU A 91 -15.28 5.02 -21.67
CA GLU A 91 -14.82 6.26 -21.06
C GLU A 91 -14.47 6.01 -19.59
N LEU A 92 -13.26 6.43 -19.20
CA LEU A 92 -12.84 6.38 -17.82
C LEU A 92 -13.52 7.49 -17.01
N PRO A 93 -14.02 7.20 -15.78
CA PRO A 93 -14.69 8.18 -14.96
C PRO A 93 -13.73 9.31 -14.53
N GLN A 94 -14.25 10.54 -14.46
CA GLN A 94 -13.54 11.66 -13.86
C GLN A 94 -13.75 11.64 -12.34
N LEU A 95 -12.78 11.13 -11.61
CA LEU A 95 -12.86 10.98 -10.16
C LEU A 95 -11.72 11.76 -9.49
N PRO A 96 -11.95 12.29 -8.27
CA PRO A 96 -10.88 12.90 -7.50
C PRO A 96 -9.80 11.88 -7.17
N ARG A 97 -8.56 12.34 -7.16
CA ARG A 97 -7.41 11.49 -6.76
C ARG A 97 -7.50 11.15 -5.27
N TRP A 98 -7.18 9.93 -4.93
CA TRP A 98 -6.94 9.58 -3.53
C TRP A 98 -5.77 10.38 -2.97
N SER A 99 -5.83 10.72 -1.69
CA SER A 99 -4.68 11.26 -0.99
C SER A 99 -3.54 10.23 -0.95
N SER A 100 -2.30 10.71 -0.77
CA SER A 100 -1.14 9.82 -0.63
C SER A 100 -1.36 8.78 0.47
N ILE A 101 -1.84 9.22 1.62
CA ILE A 101 -2.13 8.34 2.78
C ILE A 101 -3.21 7.30 2.44
N GLU A 102 -4.30 7.70 1.78
CA GLU A 102 -5.36 6.76 1.40
C GLU A 102 -4.84 5.68 0.45
N ARG A 103 -4.03 6.07 -0.53
CA ARG A 103 -3.41 5.15 -1.48
C ARG A 103 -2.47 4.16 -0.78
N LEU A 104 -1.60 4.64 0.10
CA LEU A 104 -0.67 3.83 0.88
C LEU A 104 -1.40 2.87 1.83
N ASN A 105 -2.49 3.32 2.47
CA ASN A 105 -3.30 2.45 3.31
C ASN A 105 -3.98 1.32 2.53
N LYS A 106 -4.43 1.59 1.29
CA LYS A 106 -5.00 0.55 0.41
C LYS A 106 -3.93 -0.47 0.00
N GLU A 107 -2.70 -0.04 -0.29
CA GLU A 107 -1.56 -0.93 -0.53
C GLU A 107 -1.26 -1.81 0.69
N LYS A 108 -1.10 -1.19 1.86
CA LYS A 108 -0.82 -1.89 3.12
C LYS A 108 -1.90 -2.92 3.47
N ASN A 109 -3.17 -2.55 3.33
CA ASN A 109 -4.30 -3.45 3.62
C ASN A 109 -4.32 -4.68 2.69
N LEU A 110 -3.82 -4.55 1.48
CA LEU A 110 -3.77 -5.64 0.51
C LEU A 110 -2.52 -6.51 0.66
N ILE A 111 -1.35 -5.88 0.81
CA ILE A 111 -0.03 -6.53 0.72
C ILE A 111 0.55 -6.78 2.12
N GLY A 112 0.13 -6.00 3.12
CA GLY A 112 0.65 -6.03 4.48
C GLY A 112 1.77 -5.02 4.76
N ILE A 113 2.31 -4.38 3.72
CA ILE A 113 3.37 -3.37 3.82
C ILE A 113 3.04 -2.16 2.94
N PHE A 114 3.65 -1.02 3.22
CA PHE A 114 3.68 0.13 2.31
C PHE A 114 4.68 -0.16 1.18
N LEU A 115 4.24 -0.10 -0.07
CA LEU A 115 5.05 -0.46 -1.23
C LEU A 115 5.62 0.77 -1.96
N SER A 116 4.77 1.78 -2.20
CA SER A 116 5.14 2.93 -3.04
C SER A 116 5.96 3.99 -2.30
N ALA A 117 5.67 4.22 -1.02
CA ALA A 117 6.31 5.18 -0.13
C ALA A 117 5.90 4.91 1.32
N HIS A 118 6.62 5.47 2.27
CA HIS A 118 6.18 5.44 3.66
C HIS A 118 5.34 6.69 4.00
N PRO A 119 4.22 6.59 4.75
CA PRO A 119 3.41 7.76 5.09
C PRO A 119 4.15 8.85 5.88
N LEU A 120 5.26 8.50 6.54
CA LEU A 120 6.13 9.45 7.27
C LEU A 120 7.19 10.12 6.38
N ASP A 121 7.28 9.81 5.09
CA ASP A 121 8.32 10.39 4.22
C ASP A 121 8.19 11.92 4.10
N GLU A 122 6.97 12.46 4.22
CA GLU A 122 6.73 13.91 4.30
C GLU A 122 7.23 14.52 5.63
N TRP A 123 7.45 13.70 6.67
CA TRP A 123 7.86 14.08 8.02
C TRP A 123 9.20 13.46 8.42
N GLU A 124 9.99 13.06 7.43
CA GLU A 124 11.26 12.36 7.67
C GLU A 124 12.20 13.16 8.58
N PHE A 125 12.29 14.48 8.34
CA PHE A 125 13.12 15.36 9.15
C PHE A 125 12.68 15.38 10.61
N GLU A 126 11.39 15.54 10.88
CA GLU A 126 10.86 15.59 12.24
C GLU A 126 11.05 14.26 12.96
N VAL A 127 10.82 13.15 12.27
CA VAL A 127 10.97 11.81 12.87
C VAL A 127 12.44 11.49 13.13
N ARG A 128 13.34 11.88 12.24
CA ARG A 128 14.77 11.55 12.37
C ARG A 128 15.52 12.51 13.29
N ASP A 129 15.27 13.83 13.18
CA ASP A 129 16.13 14.85 13.80
C ASP A 129 15.49 15.50 15.03
N VAL A 130 14.16 15.44 15.20
CA VAL A 130 13.45 16.03 16.34
C VAL A 130 13.05 14.95 17.38
N CYS A 131 12.71 13.74 16.93
CA CYS A 131 12.44 12.63 17.81
C CYS A 131 13.74 12.12 18.46
N THR A 132 13.66 11.80 19.75
CA THR A 132 14.81 11.34 20.55
C THR A 132 14.77 9.84 20.79
N ILE A 133 13.70 9.18 20.40
CA ILE A 133 13.48 7.74 20.61
C ILE A 133 12.55 7.21 19.52
N THR A 134 12.80 6.00 19.08
CA THR A 134 11.97 5.28 18.10
C THR A 134 10.89 4.44 18.81
N THR A 135 9.88 3.99 18.04
CA THR A 135 8.85 3.09 18.56
C THR A 135 9.42 1.73 18.99
N GLN A 136 10.46 1.24 18.28
CA GLN A 136 11.18 0.03 18.66
C GLN A 136 11.87 0.21 20.02
N GLU A 137 12.57 1.31 20.24
CA GLU A 137 13.22 1.61 21.51
C GLU A 137 12.21 1.80 22.64
N LEU A 138 11.04 2.40 22.40
CA LEU A 138 9.95 2.48 23.38
C LEU A 138 9.47 1.09 23.79
N SER A 139 9.33 0.16 22.85
CA SER A 139 8.96 -1.22 23.13
C SER A 139 10.00 -1.92 24.03
N LEU A 140 11.29 -1.68 23.75
CA LEU A 140 12.40 -2.19 24.55
C LEU A 140 12.39 -1.61 25.96
N PHE A 141 12.15 -0.28 26.09
CA PHE A 141 12.07 0.39 27.39
C PHE A 141 10.97 -0.20 28.27
N ASP A 142 9.80 -0.48 27.72
CA ASP A 142 8.69 -1.11 28.46
C ASP A 142 9.02 -2.55 28.87
N GLY A 143 9.68 -3.33 28.02
CA GLY A 143 10.21 -4.66 28.34
C GLY A 143 11.25 -4.63 29.47
N PHE A 144 12.16 -3.68 29.44
CA PHE A 144 13.18 -3.50 30.49
C PHE A 144 12.58 -3.10 31.85
N ARG A 145 11.59 -2.21 31.82
CA ARG A 145 10.84 -1.78 33.01
C ARG A 145 10.09 -2.92 33.67
N LYS A 146 9.50 -3.82 32.88
CA LYS A 146 8.78 -5.01 33.37
C LYS A 146 9.69 -6.12 33.84
N LYS A 147 11.01 -5.99 33.73
CA LYS A 147 12.04 -7.00 34.10
C LYS A 147 11.95 -8.32 33.31
N GLU A 148 11.25 -8.33 32.21
CA GLU A 148 10.98 -9.55 31.41
C GLU A 148 12.16 -10.00 30.58
N ASN A 149 13.10 -9.11 30.23
CA ASN A 149 14.31 -9.48 29.48
C ASN A 149 15.43 -8.45 29.71
N ARG A 150 16.55 -8.87 30.30
CA ARG A 150 17.74 -8.05 30.48
C ARG A 150 18.93 -8.55 29.64
N ALA A 151 18.64 -9.31 28.58
CA ALA A 151 19.69 -9.70 27.63
C ALA A 151 20.12 -8.48 26.80
N PRO A 152 21.41 -8.37 26.43
CA PRO A 152 21.85 -7.34 25.49
C PRO A 152 21.07 -7.45 24.19
N ILE A 153 20.55 -6.34 23.70
CA ILE A 153 19.76 -6.29 22.47
C ILE A 153 20.63 -5.69 21.37
N THR A 154 20.57 -6.31 20.23
CA THR A 154 21.23 -5.83 19.02
C THR A 154 20.22 -4.95 18.26
N ILE A 155 20.49 -3.65 18.16
CA ILE A 155 19.73 -2.76 17.29
C ILE A 155 20.52 -2.60 15.99
N THR A 156 19.90 -2.93 14.87
CA THR A 156 20.45 -2.68 13.56
C THR A 156 20.00 -1.29 13.11
N THR A 157 20.89 -0.34 13.11
CA THR A 157 20.65 0.98 12.51
C THR A 157 20.75 0.87 10.99
N LYS A 158 19.86 1.56 10.29
CA LYS A 158 19.59 1.47 8.85
C LYS A 158 20.83 1.54 7.96
N GLU A 159 20.70 0.86 6.81
CA GLU A 159 21.58 0.97 5.65
C GLU A 159 21.66 2.42 5.14
N THR A 160 22.86 2.92 4.99
CA THR A 160 23.16 4.04 4.10
C THR A 160 23.21 3.55 2.66
N GLU A 161 22.75 4.33 1.70
CA GLU A 161 22.60 3.99 0.28
C GLU A 161 23.89 3.57 -0.44
N GLU A 162 25.02 3.48 0.25
CA GLU A 162 26.33 3.14 -0.33
C GLU A 162 26.90 1.78 0.12
N GLY A 163 26.11 0.90 0.67
CA GLY A 163 26.52 -0.52 0.84
C GLY A 163 27.62 -0.75 1.88
N GLU A 164 27.81 0.12 2.86
CA GLU A 164 28.76 -0.05 3.94
C GLU A 164 28.11 -0.64 5.18
N GLU A 165 28.91 -1.45 5.88
CA GLU A 165 28.67 -2.35 6.98
C GLU A 165 27.56 -1.94 7.98
N GLN A 166 26.68 -2.89 8.27
CA GLN A 166 25.69 -2.80 9.34
C GLN A 166 26.39 -2.56 10.68
N GLU A 167 26.30 -1.37 11.21
CA GLU A 167 26.77 -1.08 12.57
C GLU A 167 25.78 -1.68 13.58
N THR A 168 26.14 -2.85 14.09
CA THR A 168 25.40 -3.54 15.14
C THR A 168 25.81 -2.99 16.49
N THR A 169 25.00 -2.13 17.06
CA THR A 169 25.25 -1.62 18.42
C THR A 169 24.60 -2.56 19.45
N GLN A 170 25.42 -3.17 20.31
CA GLN A 170 24.91 -3.88 21.48
C GLN A 170 24.55 -2.87 22.57
N LEU A 171 23.26 -2.77 22.88
CA LEU A 171 22.77 -1.92 23.98
C LEU A 171 22.73 -2.68 25.30
N ASP A 172 23.46 -2.19 26.29
CA ASP A 172 23.26 -2.59 27.71
C ASP A 172 21.96 -1.92 28.22
N PRO A 173 20.93 -2.70 28.55
CA PRO A 173 19.66 -2.18 29.03
C PRO A 173 19.78 -1.25 30.25
N ASN A 174 20.72 -1.53 31.14
CA ASN A 174 20.88 -0.74 32.36
C ASN A 174 21.56 0.61 32.08
N GLN A 175 22.50 0.64 31.14
CA GLN A 175 23.13 1.88 30.72
C GLN A 175 22.13 2.73 29.97
N TRP A 176 21.37 2.14 29.04
CA TRP A 176 20.37 2.84 28.23
C TRP A 176 19.26 3.46 29.08
N ILE A 177 18.74 2.74 30.10
CA ILE A 177 17.76 3.27 31.04
C ILE A 177 18.32 4.47 31.78
N LYS A 178 19.57 4.40 32.28
CA LYS A 178 20.20 5.52 33.00
C LYS A 178 20.37 6.76 32.09
N GLU A 179 20.68 6.57 30.85
CA GLU A 179 20.87 7.67 29.87
C GLU A 179 19.55 8.38 29.54
N HIS A 180 18.43 7.66 29.58
CA HIS A 180 17.10 8.18 29.25
C HIS A 180 16.23 8.47 30.48
N GLU A 181 16.65 8.07 31.68
CA GLU A 181 15.93 8.35 32.93
C GLU A 181 15.89 9.85 33.21
N ASN A 182 14.70 10.37 33.50
CA ASN A 182 14.44 11.79 33.74
C ASN A 182 14.68 12.75 32.55
N ARG A 183 14.78 12.26 31.33
CA ARG A 183 14.79 13.08 30.12
C ARG A 183 13.42 13.08 29.43
N PRO A 184 12.98 14.21 28.86
CA PRO A 184 11.77 14.21 28.04
C PRO A 184 12.02 13.41 26.77
N LEU A 185 11.26 12.35 26.56
CA LEU A 185 11.31 11.55 25.34
C LEU A 185 10.38 12.17 24.31
N ARG A 186 10.88 12.33 23.10
CA ARG A 186 10.11 12.78 21.93
C ARG A 186 10.06 11.63 20.94
N PHE A 187 8.88 11.25 20.56
CA PHE A 187 8.66 10.24 19.54
C PHE A 187 7.56 10.72 18.60
N GLY A 188 7.59 10.23 17.38
CA GLY A 188 6.65 10.57 16.34
C GLY A 188 6.34 9.36 15.48
N GLY A 189 5.13 9.31 14.93
CA GLY A 189 4.71 8.21 14.09
C GLY A 189 3.27 8.39 13.64
N ILE A 190 2.74 7.37 12.97
CA ILE A 190 1.37 7.32 12.49
C ILE A 190 0.54 6.46 13.43
N ILE A 191 -0.65 6.93 13.79
CA ILE A 191 -1.61 6.11 14.51
C ILE A 191 -2.21 5.11 13.52
N VAL A 192 -1.87 3.84 13.68
CA VAL A 192 -2.36 2.75 12.83
C VAL A 192 -3.57 2.05 13.45
N GLU A 193 -3.74 2.14 14.76
CA GLU A 193 -4.87 1.58 15.48
C GLU A 193 -5.27 2.50 16.63
N SER A 194 -6.57 2.68 16.80
CA SER A 194 -7.13 3.42 17.93
C SER A 194 -8.34 2.68 18.48
N GLU A 195 -8.37 2.50 19.79
CA GLU A 195 -9.47 1.84 20.49
C GLU A 195 -9.87 2.66 21.71
N GLU A 196 -11.14 3.06 21.77
CA GLU A 196 -11.68 3.69 22.97
C GLU A 196 -12.10 2.62 23.97
N ARG A 197 -11.63 2.74 25.19
CA ARG A 197 -11.94 1.84 26.29
C ARG A 197 -12.40 2.62 27.52
N ARG A 198 -12.89 1.89 28.50
CA ARG A 198 -13.12 2.42 29.85
C ARG A 198 -12.23 1.65 30.83
N ASP A 199 -11.62 2.38 31.75
CA ASP A 199 -10.86 1.77 32.83
C ASP A 199 -11.79 1.05 33.81
N MET A 200 -11.20 0.34 34.79
CA MET A 200 -11.96 -0.38 35.83
C MET A 200 -12.81 0.55 36.70
N LYS A 201 -12.58 1.86 36.69
CA LYS A 201 -13.34 2.88 37.39
C LYS A 201 -14.40 3.57 36.51
N GLY A 202 -14.52 3.15 35.24
CA GLY A 202 -15.48 3.70 34.28
C GLY A 202 -15.00 4.97 33.57
N ASN A 203 -13.77 5.45 33.78
CA ASN A 203 -13.24 6.62 33.10
C ASN A 203 -12.90 6.27 31.64
N PRO A 204 -13.12 7.20 30.70
CA PRO A 204 -12.71 6.97 29.31
C PRO A 204 -11.18 6.92 29.22
N CYS A 205 -10.66 5.91 28.55
CA CYS A 205 -9.26 5.78 28.18
C CYS A 205 -9.13 5.34 26.73
N GLY A 206 -8.02 5.70 26.08
CA GLY A 206 -7.72 5.30 24.72
C GLY A 206 -6.54 4.33 24.70
N ARG A 207 -6.57 3.41 23.76
CA ARG A 207 -5.43 2.59 23.38
C ARG A 207 -5.06 2.97 21.95
N TYR A 208 -3.81 3.36 21.76
CA TYR A 208 -3.32 3.80 20.46
C TYR A 208 -2.07 3.01 20.08
N THR A 209 -2.01 2.52 18.86
CA THR A 209 -0.81 1.93 18.29
C THR A 209 -0.19 2.94 17.33
N LEU A 210 1.03 3.35 17.65
CA LEU A 210 1.85 4.24 16.85
C LEU A 210 2.88 3.42 16.08
N GLU A 211 3.07 3.75 14.81
CA GLU A 211 4.05 3.10 13.92
C GLU A 211 4.99 4.16 13.35
N ASP A 212 6.29 3.90 13.37
CA ASP A 212 7.32 4.66 12.69
C ASP A 212 8.14 3.77 11.75
N TYR A 213 9.27 4.24 11.23
CA TYR A 213 10.14 3.46 10.35
C TYR A 213 10.77 2.22 11.03
N SER A 214 10.84 2.20 12.35
CA SER A 214 11.52 1.14 13.13
C SER A 214 10.57 0.03 13.58
N GLY A 215 9.29 0.33 13.73
CA GLY A 215 8.30 -0.63 14.23
C GLY A 215 7.03 0.02 14.74
N SER A 216 6.36 -0.64 15.67
CA SER A 216 5.13 -0.14 16.29
C SER A 216 5.16 -0.27 17.81
N TYR A 217 4.49 0.67 18.49
CA TYR A 217 4.32 0.65 19.94
C TYR A 217 2.89 1.02 20.32
N THR A 218 2.32 0.34 21.31
CA THR A 218 0.95 0.57 21.79
C THR A 218 0.98 1.18 23.19
N PHE A 219 0.28 2.32 23.36
CA PHE A 219 0.10 3.04 24.61
C PHE A 219 -1.14 2.59 25.34
#